data_8fe2d7b9c3bb25a79fb6c88f73bd1f1f
#
_entry.id   8fe2d7b9c3bb25a79fb6c88f73bd1f1f
#
_cell.length_a   1.000
_cell.length_b   1.000
_cell.length_c   1.000
_cell.angle_alpha   90.00
_cell.angle_beta   90.00
_cell.angle_gamma   90.00
#
_symmetry.space_group_name_H-M   'P 1'
#
loop_
_entity.id
_entity.type
_entity.pdbx_description
1 polymer ?
#
loop_
_entity_poly.entity_id
_entity_poly.type
_entity_poly.pdbx_seq_one_letter_code
_entity_poly.pdbx_strand_id
1 'polypeptide(L)'
;MQYKCKITVIDKKVFPDLQEKYLADPKSGACPFYEVGAEYIFERYGDKDTFWTQGKGQHCSEAWDCFSRYVYSALQGGSIMRNWTNDEHMMIACCNDGTRPVIFKIERLDYKVLKISAPKDLQEKISDAIKKIYGVHDSKFRPEKNFTEIFMDRNSEVPDEKIIDAAKKFGEFEIEID
;
A
#
# COMPACT_ATOMS: atom_id res chain seq x y z
N MET A 1 -13.21 -6.80 3.80
CA MET A 1 -12.03 -6.63 2.90
C MET A 1 -11.28 -5.34 3.23
N GLN A 2 -9.98 -5.32 3.16
CA GLN A 2 -9.17 -4.12 3.38
C GLN A 2 -8.44 -3.74 2.10
N TYR A 3 -8.27 -2.43 1.90
CA TYR A 3 -7.66 -1.88 0.69
C TYR A 3 -6.37 -1.15 1.05
N LYS A 4 -5.36 -1.31 0.21
CA LYS A 4 -4.12 -0.55 0.24
C LYS A 4 -3.87 0.04 -1.13
N CYS A 5 -2.98 1.00 -1.21
CA CYS A 5 -2.55 1.55 -2.48
C CYS A 5 -1.05 1.34 -2.64
N LYS A 6 -0.65 0.75 -3.75
CA LYS A 6 0.75 0.63 -4.13
C LYS A 6 1.06 1.63 -5.24
N ILE A 7 2.15 2.35 -5.07
CA ILE A 7 2.74 3.22 -6.10
C ILE A 7 4.06 2.61 -6.52
N THR A 8 4.24 2.39 -7.81
CA THR A 8 5.51 1.93 -8.39
C THR A 8 6.05 2.99 -9.33
N VAL A 9 7.32 3.35 -9.20
CA VAL A 9 8.03 4.19 -10.18
C VAL A 9 8.34 3.33 -11.40
N ILE A 10 7.67 3.60 -12.53
CA ILE A 10 7.84 2.75 -13.73
C ILE A 10 8.77 3.35 -14.77
N ASP A 11 8.96 4.68 -14.76
CA ASP A 11 9.84 5.34 -15.71
C ASP A 11 10.22 6.76 -15.27
N LYS A 12 11.29 7.32 -15.86
CA LYS A 12 11.69 8.71 -15.72
C LYS A 12 12.02 9.25 -17.11
N LYS A 13 11.54 10.44 -17.40
CA LYS A 13 11.83 11.13 -18.66
C LYS A 13 12.65 12.39 -18.42
N VAL A 14 13.30 12.87 -19.47
CA VAL A 14 13.99 14.16 -19.52
C VAL A 14 13.68 14.82 -20.85
N PHE A 15 13.40 16.10 -20.80
CA PHE A 15 13.24 16.95 -21.99
C PHE A 15 14.37 17.97 -22.00
N PRO A 16 15.55 17.65 -22.58
CA PRO A 16 16.75 18.49 -22.53
C PRO A 16 16.55 19.87 -23.17
N ASP A 17 15.76 19.94 -24.24
CA ASP A 17 15.38 21.16 -24.91
C ASP A 17 14.59 22.13 -24.04
N LEU A 18 13.70 21.57 -23.18
CA LEU A 18 12.96 22.39 -22.23
C LEU A 18 13.86 22.82 -21.06
N GLN A 19 14.77 21.95 -20.61
CA GLN A 19 15.72 22.31 -19.55
C GLN A 19 16.65 23.42 -20.02
N GLU A 20 17.22 23.31 -21.23
CA GLU A 20 18.09 24.31 -21.81
C GLU A 20 17.42 25.67 -21.92
N LYS A 21 16.15 25.67 -22.31
CA LYS A 21 15.42 26.91 -22.59
C LYS A 21 14.89 27.60 -21.35
N TYR A 22 14.49 26.84 -20.31
CA TYR A 22 13.68 27.38 -19.23
C TYR A 22 14.28 27.22 -17.82
N LEU A 23 15.23 26.30 -17.59
CA LEU A 23 15.78 26.11 -16.27
C LEU A 23 17.01 27.01 -16.00
N ALA A 24 17.18 27.37 -14.73
CA ALA A 24 18.38 28.05 -14.25
C ALA A 24 19.64 27.18 -14.38
N ASP A 25 19.49 25.84 -14.25
CA ASP A 25 20.50 24.86 -14.61
C ASP A 25 20.05 24.07 -15.84
N PRO A 26 20.53 24.40 -17.04
CA PRO A 26 20.18 23.69 -18.27
C PRO A 26 20.57 22.20 -18.29
N LYS A 27 21.45 21.78 -17.38
CA LYS A 27 21.95 20.40 -17.27
C LYS A 27 21.42 19.65 -16.06
N SER A 28 20.27 20.04 -15.53
CA SER A 28 19.63 19.43 -14.37
C SER A 28 19.42 17.92 -14.51
N GLY A 29 19.21 17.40 -15.73
CA GLY A 29 19.07 15.97 -16.00
C GLY A 29 17.79 15.35 -15.43
N ALA A 30 17.81 14.04 -15.21
CA ALA A 30 16.67 13.28 -14.68
C ALA A 30 16.41 13.60 -13.20
N CYS A 31 15.18 13.34 -12.75
CA CYS A 31 14.82 13.49 -11.35
C CYS A 31 15.77 12.67 -10.45
N PRO A 32 16.47 13.28 -9.49
CA PRO A 32 17.40 12.59 -8.61
C PRO A 32 16.71 11.91 -7.41
N PHE A 33 15.42 12.17 -7.20
CA PHE A 33 14.68 11.77 -6.00
C PHE A 33 14.14 10.36 -6.06
N TYR A 34 13.70 9.90 -7.23
CA TYR A 34 13.09 8.60 -7.42
C TYR A 34 13.98 7.65 -8.22
N GLU A 35 13.94 6.37 -7.83
CA GLU A 35 14.56 5.27 -8.59
C GLU A 35 13.49 4.46 -9.31
N VAL A 36 13.74 4.08 -10.57
CA VAL A 36 12.84 3.21 -11.33
C VAL A 36 12.77 1.84 -10.65
N GLY A 37 11.57 1.33 -10.46
CA GLY A 37 11.31 0.10 -9.70
C GLY A 37 11.05 0.31 -8.21
N ALA A 38 11.24 1.52 -7.67
CA ALA A 38 10.88 1.80 -6.27
C ALA A 38 9.36 1.67 -6.05
N GLU A 39 8.98 1.07 -4.93
CA GLU A 39 7.59 0.85 -4.55
C GLU A 39 7.27 1.51 -3.21
N TYR A 40 6.06 2.04 -3.10
CA TYR A 40 5.53 2.70 -1.90
C TYR A 40 4.14 2.17 -1.62
N ILE A 41 3.87 1.82 -0.35
CA ILE A 41 2.58 1.32 0.10
C ILE A 41 1.93 2.37 0.98
N PHE A 42 0.68 2.69 0.67
CA PHE A 42 -0.21 3.50 1.49
C PHE A 42 -1.25 2.62 2.16
N GLU A 43 -1.53 2.91 3.43
CA GLU A 43 -2.47 2.16 4.25
C GLU A 43 -3.46 3.12 4.91
N ARG A 44 -4.73 2.73 4.95
CA ARG A 44 -5.71 3.47 5.72
C ARG A 44 -5.47 3.26 7.21
N TYR A 45 -5.23 4.34 7.95
CA TYR A 45 -4.89 4.30 9.38
C TYR A 45 -3.60 3.51 9.68
N GLY A 46 -2.74 3.34 8.70
CA GLY A 46 -1.47 2.66 8.84
C GLY A 46 -0.37 3.61 9.30
N ASP A 47 0.55 3.08 10.07
CA ASP A 47 1.82 3.68 10.42
C ASP A 47 2.94 3.26 9.44
N LYS A 48 2.58 2.51 8.40
CA LYS A 48 3.51 1.88 7.44
C LYS A 48 3.52 2.54 6.07
N ASP A 49 3.02 3.77 5.96
CA ASP A 49 3.05 4.53 4.71
C ASP A 49 4.49 4.87 4.32
N THR A 50 5.06 4.07 3.44
CA THR A 50 6.48 4.12 3.10
C THR A 50 6.87 5.35 2.28
N PHE A 51 5.91 6.01 1.62
CA PHE A 51 6.15 7.22 0.86
C PHE A 51 6.70 8.37 1.73
N TRP A 52 6.16 8.55 2.95
CA TRP A 52 6.55 9.63 3.85
C TRP A 52 7.92 9.44 4.47
N THR A 53 8.47 8.23 4.43
CA THR A 53 9.77 7.90 5.02
C THR A 53 10.91 7.84 4.01
N GLN A 54 10.64 7.99 2.71
CA GLN A 54 11.66 8.04 1.69
C GLN A 54 12.56 9.29 1.85
N GLY A 55 13.76 9.24 1.35
CA GLY A 55 14.64 10.40 1.32
C GLY A 55 14.88 11.03 2.71
N LYS A 56 15.09 10.25 3.74
CA LYS A 56 15.28 10.70 5.13
C LYS A 56 14.06 11.45 5.71
N GLY A 57 12.89 11.01 5.37
CA GLY A 57 11.62 11.59 5.84
C GLY A 57 11.11 12.76 4.99
N GLN A 58 11.72 13.01 3.84
CA GLN A 58 11.23 13.99 2.89
C GLN A 58 10.36 13.32 1.84
N HIS A 59 9.31 13.97 1.42
CA HIS A 59 8.47 13.56 0.30
C HIS A 59 8.47 14.63 -0.80
N CYS A 60 8.19 14.22 -2.02
CA CYS A 60 8.05 15.13 -3.14
C CYS A 60 6.58 15.58 -3.26
N SER A 61 6.31 16.86 -3.04
CA SER A 61 4.96 17.42 -3.16
C SER A 61 4.41 17.36 -4.59
N GLU A 62 5.26 17.54 -5.59
CA GLU A 62 4.85 17.46 -7.01
C GLU A 62 4.38 16.03 -7.39
N ALA A 63 5.02 15.00 -6.83
CA ALA A 63 4.56 13.63 -6.98
C ALA A 63 3.26 13.40 -6.21
N TRP A 64 3.18 13.85 -4.96
CA TRP A 64 1.97 13.73 -4.14
C TRP A 64 0.75 14.37 -4.82
N ASP A 65 0.90 15.56 -5.37
CA ASP A 65 -0.18 16.26 -6.06
C ASP A 65 -0.71 15.48 -7.27
N CYS A 66 0.15 14.76 -7.97
CA CYS A 66 -0.28 14.00 -9.14
C CYS A 66 -1.07 12.74 -8.79
N PHE A 67 -0.76 12.04 -7.69
CA PHE A 67 -1.37 10.75 -7.39
C PHE A 67 -2.23 10.69 -6.12
N SER A 68 -2.25 11.71 -5.27
CA SER A 68 -2.98 11.70 -4.00
C SER A 68 -4.46 11.31 -4.12
N ARG A 69 -5.16 11.84 -5.13
CA ARG A 69 -6.56 11.52 -5.41
C ARG A 69 -6.79 10.04 -5.73
N TYR A 70 -5.84 9.40 -6.42
CA TYR A 70 -5.92 7.98 -6.76
C TYR A 70 -5.63 7.11 -5.53
N VAL A 71 -4.67 7.52 -4.70
CA VAL A 71 -4.42 6.89 -3.39
C VAL A 71 -5.68 6.91 -2.54
N TYR A 72 -6.34 8.07 -2.47
CA TYR A 72 -7.57 8.21 -1.70
C TYR A 72 -8.69 7.29 -2.21
N SER A 73 -8.90 7.23 -3.53
CA SER A 73 -9.88 6.34 -4.15
C SER A 73 -9.56 4.87 -3.86
N ALA A 74 -8.30 4.47 -4.02
CA ALA A 74 -7.86 3.10 -3.76
C ALA A 74 -8.12 2.69 -2.30
N LEU A 75 -7.75 3.54 -1.34
CA LEU A 75 -7.93 3.25 0.09
C LEU A 75 -9.41 3.16 0.53
N GLN A 76 -10.33 3.73 -0.25
CA GLN A 76 -11.77 3.62 -0.04
C GLN A 76 -12.41 2.43 -0.79
N GLY A 77 -11.62 1.62 -1.50
CA GLY A 77 -12.12 0.48 -2.28
C GLY A 77 -12.80 0.89 -3.59
N GLY A 78 -12.62 2.14 -4.01
CA GLY A 78 -13.17 2.64 -5.26
C GLY A 78 -12.40 2.16 -6.50
N SER A 79 -13.05 2.25 -7.66
CA SER A 79 -12.38 2.19 -8.95
C SER A 79 -11.47 3.41 -9.08
N ILE A 80 -10.21 3.21 -9.52
CA ILE A 80 -9.27 4.32 -9.71
C ILE A 80 -9.58 5.06 -11.02
N MET A 81 -9.62 4.33 -12.14
CA MET A 81 -9.93 4.90 -13.46
C MET A 81 -10.69 3.90 -14.34
N ARG A 82 -11.97 3.74 -14.03
CA ARG A 82 -12.86 2.85 -14.81
C ARG A 82 -12.91 3.25 -16.29
N ASN A 83 -12.77 2.26 -17.17
CA ASN A 83 -12.85 2.41 -18.63
C ASN A 83 -11.78 3.34 -19.25
N TRP A 84 -10.75 3.72 -18.50
CA TRP A 84 -9.61 4.46 -19.00
C TRP A 84 -8.38 3.57 -19.15
N THR A 85 -8.06 2.82 -18.10
CA THR A 85 -7.00 1.82 -18.10
C THR A 85 -7.60 0.44 -18.39
N ASN A 86 -6.76 -0.52 -18.72
CA ASN A 86 -7.16 -1.93 -18.91
C ASN A 86 -7.48 -2.66 -17.60
N ASP A 87 -7.23 -2.01 -16.46
CA ASP A 87 -7.60 -2.46 -15.12
C ASP A 87 -8.17 -1.26 -14.34
N GLU A 88 -9.43 -1.35 -13.91
CA GLU A 88 -10.07 -0.26 -13.18
C GLU A 88 -9.45 0.02 -11.80
N HIS A 89 -8.62 -0.88 -11.30
CA HIS A 89 -7.89 -0.73 -10.04
C HIS A 89 -6.52 -0.07 -10.22
N MET A 90 -6.21 0.43 -11.42
CA MET A 90 -4.90 0.95 -11.76
C MET A 90 -4.98 2.30 -12.50
N MET A 91 -3.96 3.14 -12.32
CA MET A 91 -3.73 4.37 -13.07
C MET A 91 -2.25 4.53 -13.36
N ILE A 92 -1.95 5.16 -14.50
CA ILE A 92 -0.62 5.67 -14.83
C ILE A 92 -0.69 7.20 -14.74
N ALA A 93 0.15 7.79 -13.90
CA ALA A 93 0.25 9.23 -13.73
C ALA A 93 1.70 9.70 -13.78
N CYS A 94 1.93 10.97 -13.98
CA CYS A 94 3.26 11.56 -13.91
C CYS A 94 3.28 12.74 -12.92
N CYS A 95 4.43 13.02 -12.32
CA CYS A 95 4.59 14.20 -11.46
C CYS A 95 4.45 15.51 -12.25
N ASN A 96 4.36 16.61 -11.51
CA ASN A 96 4.11 17.92 -12.10
C ASN A 96 5.37 18.60 -12.69
N ASP A 97 6.57 17.99 -12.59
CA ASP A 97 7.77 18.50 -13.24
C ASP A 97 7.71 18.28 -14.76
N GLY A 98 7.39 19.32 -15.50
CA GLY A 98 7.26 19.28 -16.96
C GLY A 98 8.56 19.08 -17.72
N THR A 99 9.73 19.16 -17.08
CA THR A 99 11.04 19.03 -17.73
C THR A 99 11.73 17.69 -17.50
N ARG A 100 11.37 17.01 -16.41
CA ARG A 100 11.91 15.69 -16.01
C ARG A 100 10.88 14.84 -15.28
N PRO A 101 9.71 14.55 -15.89
CA PRO A 101 8.63 13.86 -15.24
C PRO A 101 9.01 12.44 -14.83
N VAL A 102 8.54 12.06 -13.65
CA VAL A 102 8.57 10.67 -13.13
C VAL A 102 7.20 10.04 -13.37
N ILE A 103 7.19 8.84 -13.92
CA ILE A 103 5.97 8.10 -14.26
C ILE A 103 5.69 7.07 -13.17
N PHE A 104 4.48 7.10 -12.66
CA PHE A 104 4.02 6.23 -11.58
C PHE A 104 2.90 5.30 -12.07
N LYS A 105 2.97 4.05 -11.68
CA LYS A 105 1.85 3.12 -11.68
C LYS A 105 1.23 3.13 -10.29
N ILE A 106 -0.06 3.34 -10.22
CA ILE A 106 -0.84 3.41 -8.99
C ILE A 106 -1.83 2.24 -9.01
N GLU A 107 -1.80 1.39 -7.99
CA GLU A 107 -2.59 0.16 -7.94
C GLU A 107 -3.34 0.05 -6.61
N ARG A 108 -4.63 -0.27 -6.68
CA ARG A 108 -5.36 -0.73 -5.51
C ARG A 108 -5.04 -2.20 -5.25
N LEU A 109 -4.66 -2.49 -4.02
CA LEU A 109 -4.45 -3.86 -3.55
C LEU A 109 -5.60 -4.23 -2.63
N ASP A 110 -6.26 -5.33 -2.94
CA ASP A 110 -7.39 -5.85 -2.20
C ASP A 110 -6.92 -7.02 -1.32
N TYR A 111 -7.17 -6.92 -0.01
CA TYR A 111 -6.80 -7.96 0.95
C TYR A 111 -8.05 -8.52 1.62
N LYS A 112 -8.12 -9.82 1.75
CA LYS A 112 -9.08 -10.46 2.65
C LYS A 112 -8.68 -10.18 4.10
N VAL A 113 -9.65 -9.99 4.95
CA VAL A 113 -9.46 -9.81 6.39
C VAL A 113 -10.14 -10.95 7.12
N LEU A 114 -9.40 -11.65 7.98
CA LEU A 114 -9.96 -12.60 8.92
C LEU A 114 -10.00 -11.94 10.29
N LYS A 115 -11.17 -11.93 10.89
CA LYS A 115 -11.41 -11.45 12.23
C LYS A 115 -11.50 -12.65 13.16
N ILE A 116 -10.63 -12.72 14.14
CA ILE A 116 -10.56 -13.82 15.11
C ILE A 116 -10.85 -13.24 16.49
N SER A 117 -11.96 -13.66 17.08
CA SER A 117 -12.33 -13.27 18.44
C SER A 117 -11.60 -14.16 19.44
N ALA A 118 -10.60 -13.62 20.13
CA ALA A 118 -9.80 -14.36 21.08
C ALA A 118 -9.60 -13.59 22.39
N PRO A 119 -9.43 -14.27 23.54
CA PRO A 119 -9.06 -13.65 24.81
C PRO A 119 -7.76 -12.85 24.69
N LYS A 120 -7.67 -11.74 25.40
CA LYS A 120 -6.56 -10.78 25.29
C LYS A 120 -5.18 -11.40 25.47
N ASP A 121 -5.04 -12.34 26.39
CA ASP A 121 -3.77 -13.03 26.71
C ASP A 121 -3.29 -13.99 25.60
N LEU A 122 -4.17 -14.40 24.70
CA LEU A 122 -3.85 -15.27 23.56
C LEU A 122 -3.60 -14.53 22.26
N GLN A 123 -4.07 -13.30 22.16
CA GLN A 123 -4.05 -12.57 20.89
C GLN A 123 -2.66 -12.34 20.32
N GLU A 124 -1.71 -11.95 21.17
CA GLU A 124 -0.33 -11.74 20.74
C GLU A 124 0.28 -13.04 20.21
N LYS A 125 0.06 -14.15 20.91
CA LYS A 125 0.53 -15.48 20.50
C LYS A 125 -0.07 -15.93 19.17
N ILE A 126 -1.37 -15.71 19.01
CA ILE A 126 -2.09 -16.01 17.76
C ILE A 126 -1.55 -15.15 16.63
N SER A 127 -1.42 -13.85 16.86
CA SER A 127 -0.88 -12.92 15.86
C SER A 127 0.53 -13.31 15.43
N ASP A 128 1.41 -13.61 16.35
CA ASP A 128 2.79 -14.01 16.06
C ASP A 128 2.88 -15.32 15.28
N ALA A 129 1.99 -16.27 15.59
CA ALA A 129 1.91 -17.51 14.84
C ALA A 129 1.46 -17.29 13.39
N ILE A 130 0.49 -16.42 13.20
CA ILE A 130 -0.12 -16.16 11.89
C ILE A 130 0.80 -15.28 11.03
N LYS A 131 1.48 -14.29 11.60
CA LYS A 131 2.47 -13.46 10.87
C LYS A 131 3.61 -14.26 10.25
N LYS A 132 3.89 -15.46 10.77
CA LYS A 132 4.90 -16.36 10.20
C LYS A 132 4.44 -17.11 8.95
N ILE A 133 3.15 -17.05 8.63
CA ILE A 133 2.60 -17.71 7.44
C ILE A 133 2.94 -16.86 6.22
N TYR A 134 3.65 -17.43 5.26
CA TYR A 134 3.95 -16.75 4.00
C TYR A 134 2.66 -16.27 3.30
N GLY A 135 2.64 -15.04 2.89
CA GLY A 135 1.48 -14.40 2.25
C GLY A 135 0.52 -13.69 3.22
N VAL A 136 0.72 -13.79 4.53
CA VAL A 136 0.06 -12.91 5.49
C VAL A 136 0.77 -11.56 5.47
N HIS A 137 0.00 -10.50 5.20
CA HIS A 137 0.57 -9.17 5.07
C HIS A 137 0.72 -8.46 6.41
N ASP A 138 -0.32 -8.46 7.24
CA ASP A 138 -0.33 -7.81 8.54
C ASP A 138 -1.38 -8.38 9.49
N SER A 139 -1.28 -8.04 10.77
CA SER A 139 -2.29 -8.32 11.78
C SER A 139 -2.43 -7.14 12.73
N LYS A 140 -3.66 -6.79 13.09
CA LYS A 140 -3.98 -5.67 13.98
C LYS A 140 -4.78 -6.15 15.18
N PHE A 141 -4.45 -5.66 16.37
CA PHE A 141 -5.21 -5.90 17.58
C PHE A 141 -6.26 -4.83 17.81
N ARG A 142 -7.40 -5.24 18.37
CA ARG A 142 -8.42 -4.31 18.85
C ARG A 142 -8.85 -4.70 20.26
N PRO A 143 -8.17 -4.19 21.27
CA PRO A 143 -8.38 -4.59 22.66
C PRO A 143 -9.57 -3.86 23.31
N GLU A 144 -10.73 -3.80 22.67
CA GLU A 144 -11.81 -2.91 23.11
C GLU A 144 -12.90 -3.57 23.96
N LYS A 145 -12.84 -4.91 24.19
CA LYS A 145 -13.87 -5.67 24.92
C LYS A 145 -13.29 -6.88 25.66
N ASN A 146 -14.15 -7.69 26.31
CA ASN A 146 -13.81 -8.97 26.93
C ASN A 146 -13.16 -9.96 25.94
N PHE A 147 -13.43 -9.78 24.64
CA PHE A 147 -12.71 -10.42 23.57
C PHE A 147 -11.92 -9.34 22.81
N THR A 148 -10.78 -9.72 22.32
CA THR A 148 -10.05 -8.88 21.40
C THR A 148 -10.13 -9.50 20.01
N GLU A 149 -10.40 -8.68 19.05
CA GLU A 149 -10.46 -9.05 17.64
C GLU A 149 -9.06 -8.92 17.04
N ILE A 150 -8.62 -9.96 16.35
CA ILE A 150 -7.42 -9.91 15.56
C ILE A 150 -7.83 -9.76 14.11
N PHE A 151 -7.48 -8.64 13.51
CA PHE A 151 -7.67 -8.41 12.10
C PHE A 151 -6.42 -8.80 11.36
N MET A 152 -6.59 -9.65 10.37
CA MET A 152 -5.51 -10.18 9.57
C MET A 152 -5.68 -9.74 8.13
N ASP A 153 -4.83 -8.80 7.72
CA ASP A 153 -4.71 -8.50 6.31
C ASP A 153 -3.82 -9.56 5.67
N ARG A 154 -4.29 -10.16 4.61
CA ARG A 154 -3.51 -11.16 3.89
C ARG A 154 -3.73 -11.09 2.40
N ASN A 155 -2.76 -11.57 1.67
CA ASN A 155 -2.91 -11.81 0.25
C ASN A 155 -4.00 -12.87 0.02
N SER A 156 -4.88 -12.65 -0.97
CA SER A 156 -5.97 -13.56 -1.31
C SER A 156 -5.50 -14.95 -1.77
N GLU A 157 -4.23 -15.11 -2.09
CA GLU A 157 -3.61 -16.40 -2.46
C GLU A 157 -3.37 -17.34 -1.27
N VAL A 158 -3.39 -16.80 -0.03
CA VAL A 158 -3.21 -17.64 1.16
C VAL A 158 -4.52 -18.32 1.50
N PRO A 159 -4.58 -19.66 1.54
CA PRO A 159 -5.77 -20.40 1.94
C PRO A 159 -6.20 -20.03 3.37
N ASP A 160 -7.50 -19.82 3.56
CA ASP A 160 -8.08 -19.47 4.86
C ASP A 160 -7.79 -20.54 5.92
N GLU A 161 -7.81 -21.82 5.54
CA GLU A 161 -7.57 -22.96 6.41
C GLU A 161 -6.20 -22.87 7.12
N LYS A 162 -5.16 -22.39 6.43
CA LYS A 162 -3.84 -22.23 7.05
C LYS A 162 -3.85 -21.24 8.21
N ILE A 163 -4.64 -20.18 8.09
CA ILE A 163 -4.75 -19.15 9.11
C ILE A 163 -5.63 -19.65 10.26
N ILE A 164 -6.74 -20.29 9.91
CA ILE A 164 -7.66 -20.91 10.87
C ILE A 164 -6.95 -21.97 11.72
N ASP A 165 -6.22 -22.86 11.09
CA ASP A 165 -5.46 -23.93 11.78
C ASP A 165 -4.37 -23.35 12.69
N ALA A 166 -3.73 -22.27 12.29
CA ALA A 166 -2.73 -21.62 13.14
C ALA A 166 -3.36 -20.98 14.38
N ALA A 167 -4.55 -20.39 14.26
CA ALA A 167 -5.30 -19.83 15.38
C ALA A 167 -5.83 -20.94 16.30
N LYS A 168 -6.39 -22.02 15.76
CA LYS A 168 -6.98 -23.14 16.51
C LYS A 168 -5.98 -23.91 17.39
N LYS A 169 -4.68 -23.78 17.14
CA LYS A 169 -3.63 -24.32 18.02
C LYS A 169 -3.68 -23.72 19.44
N PHE A 170 -4.31 -22.59 19.62
CA PHE A 170 -4.41 -21.87 20.89
C PHE A 170 -5.80 -21.98 21.55
N GLY A 171 -6.78 -22.55 20.85
CA GLY A 171 -8.16 -22.73 21.33
C GLY A 171 -9.18 -22.67 20.19
N GLU A 172 -10.45 -22.88 20.54
CA GLU A 172 -11.56 -22.69 19.61
C GLU A 172 -12.02 -21.23 19.68
N PHE A 173 -12.08 -20.58 18.52
CA PHE A 173 -12.43 -19.16 18.39
C PHE A 173 -13.49 -18.98 17.32
N GLU A 174 -14.32 -17.97 17.50
CA GLU A 174 -15.18 -17.45 16.43
C GLU A 174 -14.31 -16.73 15.39
N ILE A 175 -14.45 -17.13 14.13
CA ILE A 175 -13.69 -16.59 13.01
C ILE A 175 -14.67 -16.11 11.94
N GLU A 176 -14.63 -14.82 11.67
CA GLU A 176 -15.36 -14.19 10.59
C GLU A 176 -14.38 -13.88 9.44
N ILE A 177 -14.83 -14.08 8.22
CA ILE A 177 -14.07 -13.75 7.00
C ILE A 177 -14.82 -12.62 6.29
N ASP A 178 -14.10 -11.50 6.02
CA ASP A 178 -14.65 -10.27 5.44
C ASP A 178 -14.21 -10.10 3.97
#